data_378684195e0bb2ddf70ecb76ae8a4501
#
_entry.id   378684195e0bb2ddf70ecb76ae8a4501
#
_cell.length_a   1.000
_cell.length_b   1.000
_cell.length_c   1.000
_cell.angle_alpha   90.00
_cell.angle_beta   90.00
_cell.angle_gamma   90.00
#
_symmetry.space_group_name_H-M   'P 1'
#
loop_
_entity.id
_entity.type
_entity.pdbx_description
1 polymer ?
#
loop_
_entity_poly.entity_id
_entity_poly.type
_entity_poly.pdbx_seq_one_letter_code
_entity_poly.pdbx_strand_id
1 'polypeptide(L)'
;MAETQREPVPRVDSGELDTALAFLSFARHCVLKKADGLSDEQLRRVLVDSGTSVLGLVQHLAETERYWFGYHLVGAAWDADREYCMAVSANRAVADVQRDYRAAIEDSHRAIRAVGDPEARVVIPVDGNRHTLRWVMAHITSETARHAGHADILREQLDGTTGRYRCERRGRNLIQARIAMTATSSQGENKMCTVKLSTVKATMAMRTKAMIASMMVGLHSLRVVCVLV
;
A
#
# COMPACT_ATOMS: atom_id res chain seq x y z
N MET A 1 -3.18 -15.11 21.93
CA MET A 1 -3.82 -15.01 20.60
C MET A 1 -3.26 -13.74 19.95
N ALA A 2 -2.65 -13.82 18.78
CA ALA A 2 -2.22 -12.62 18.08
C ALA A 2 -3.48 -11.82 17.75
N GLU A 3 -3.54 -10.58 18.25
CA GLU A 3 -4.62 -9.65 17.94
C GLU A 3 -4.67 -9.47 16.43
N THR A 4 -5.83 -9.72 15.84
CA THR A 4 -5.99 -9.47 14.41
C THR A 4 -5.97 -7.97 14.20
N GLN A 5 -5.01 -7.46 13.45
CA GLN A 5 -4.93 -6.03 13.08
C GLN A 5 -6.03 -5.62 12.08
N ARG A 6 -7.14 -6.32 12.11
CA ARG A 6 -8.29 -6.04 11.25
C ARG A 6 -9.07 -4.87 11.81
N GLU A 7 -9.22 -3.83 11.00
CA GLU A 7 -10.17 -2.75 11.25
C GLU A 7 -11.53 -3.12 10.67
N PRO A 8 -12.64 -2.98 11.41
CA PRO A 8 -13.98 -3.26 10.89
C PRO A 8 -14.36 -2.24 9.81
N VAL A 9 -14.98 -2.72 8.74
CA VAL A 9 -15.50 -1.84 7.67
C VAL A 9 -16.56 -0.91 8.24
N PRO A 10 -16.54 0.40 7.90
CA PRO A 10 -17.54 1.36 8.35
C PRO A 10 -18.96 0.93 7.98
N ARG A 11 -19.90 1.22 8.87
CA ARG A 11 -21.34 0.97 8.65
C ARG A 11 -22.15 2.26 8.56
N VAL A 12 -21.47 3.40 8.42
CA VAL A 12 -22.09 4.70 8.24
C VAL A 12 -22.65 4.80 6.84
N ASP A 13 -23.95 5.09 6.73
CA ASP A 13 -24.73 5.23 5.48
C ASP A 13 -25.76 6.36 5.65
N SER A 14 -25.36 7.43 6.33
CA SER A 14 -26.23 8.56 6.67
C SER A 14 -26.14 9.72 5.67
N GLY A 15 -25.52 9.50 4.53
CA GLY A 15 -25.33 10.50 3.48
C GLY A 15 -23.95 10.41 2.85
N GLU A 16 -23.80 11.07 1.70
CA GLU A 16 -22.59 10.96 0.88
C GLU A 16 -21.33 11.38 1.62
N LEU A 17 -21.36 12.58 2.23
CA LEU A 17 -20.20 13.14 2.92
C LEU A 17 -19.79 12.29 4.13
N ASP A 18 -20.75 11.85 4.93
CA ASP A 18 -20.49 11.04 6.11
C ASP A 18 -19.97 9.65 5.74
N THR A 19 -20.55 9.04 4.71
CA THR A 19 -20.10 7.76 4.18
C THR A 19 -18.66 7.87 3.65
N ALA A 20 -18.37 8.88 2.83
CA ALA A 20 -17.02 9.11 2.28
C ALA A 20 -15.99 9.37 3.38
N LEU A 21 -16.32 10.18 4.40
CA LEU A 21 -15.46 10.43 5.56
C LEU A 21 -15.21 9.17 6.38
N ALA A 22 -16.22 8.33 6.56
CA ALA A 22 -16.07 7.07 7.28
C ALA A 22 -15.09 6.13 6.59
N PHE A 23 -15.16 6.00 5.25
CA PHE A 23 -14.23 5.18 4.48
C PHE A 23 -12.82 5.77 4.44
N LEU A 24 -12.68 7.09 4.31
CA LEU A 24 -11.38 7.75 4.41
C LEU A 24 -10.75 7.54 5.79
N SER A 25 -11.53 7.72 6.86
CA SER A 25 -11.07 7.47 8.24
C SER A 25 -10.67 6.00 8.46
N PHE A 26 -11.42 5.08 7.88
CA PHE A 26 -11.07 3.65 7.90
C PHE A 26 -9.71 3.38 7.25
N ALA A 27 -9.45 3.94 6.07
CA ALA A 27 -8.17 3.77 5.38
C ALA A 27 -7.00 4.36 6.20
N ARG A 28 -7.18 5.55 6.80
CA ARG A 28 -6.22 6.20 7.69
C ARG A 28 -5.90 5.34 8.93
N HIS A 29 -6.92 4.79 9.56
CA HIS A 29 -6.77 3.87 10.70
C HIS A 29 -6.00 2.60 10.32
N CYS A 30 -6.26 2.04 9.14
CA CYS A 30 -5.52 0.89 8.66
C CYS A 30 -4.01 1.18 8.59
N VAL A 31 -3.59 2.36 8.10
CA VAL A 31 -2.18 2.75 8.05
C VAL A 31 -1.59 2.92 9.44
N LEU A 32 -2.25 3.70 10.31
CA LEU A 32 -1.76 3.96 11.67
C LEU A 32 -1.59 2.67 12.46
N LYS A 33 -2.54 1.76 12.35
CA LYS A 33 -2.51 0.46 13.03
C LYS A 33 -1.32 -0.41 12.60
N LYS A 34 -0.83 -0.23 11.35
CA LYS A 34 0.37 -0.95 10.88
C LYS A 34 1.67 -0.39 11.43
N ALA A 35 1.67 0.85 11.89
CA ALA A 35 2.81 1.46 12.56
C ALA A 35 2.83 1.14 14.08
N ASP A 36 1.71 0.75 14.67
CA ASP A 36 1.62 0.50 16.11
C ASP A 36 2.45 -0.72 16.55
N GLY A 37 3.18 -0.55 17.66
CA GLY A 37 3.97 -1.63 18.29
C GLY A 37 5.25 -2.01 17.55
N LEU A 38 5.61 -1.33 16.46
CA LEU A 38 6.92 -1.46 15.83
C LEU A 38 7.95 -0.57 16.52
N SER A 39 9.19 -1.05 16.62
CA SER A 39 10.32 -0.21 17.07
C SER A 39 10.66 0.85 16.03
N ASP A 40 11.40 1.90 16.44
CA ASP A 40 11.89 2.95 15.56
C ASP A 40 12.72 2.38 14.40
N GLU A 41 13.55 1.37 14.69
CA GLU A 41 14.34 0.67 13.67
C GLU A 41 13.44 -0.04 12.66
N GLN A 42 12.42 -0.77 13.13
CA GLN A 42 11.48 -1.48 12.27
C GLN A 42 10.68 -0.52 11.39
N LEU A 43 10.21 0.60 11.95
CA LEU A 43 9.46 1.63 11.22
C LEU A 43 10.25 2.26 10.09
N ARG A 44 11.57 2.44 10.27
CA ARG A 44 12.49 3.03 9.29
C ARG A 44 13.03 2.02 8.28
N ARG A 45 12.86 0.72 8.56
CA ARG A 45 13.48 -0.33 7.75
C ARG A 45 12.88 -0.37 6.35
N VAL A 46 13.75 -0.21 5.35
CA VAL A 46 13.42 -0.36 3.93
C VAL A 46 13.51 -1.84 3.57
N LEU A 47 12.43 -2.37 2.97
CA LEU A 47 12.32 -3.79 2.61
C LEU A 47 12.07 -4.01 1.12
N VAL A 48 11.97 -2.91 0.34
CA VAL A 48 11.68 -2.93 -1.09
C VAL A 48 12.56 -1.94 -1.83
N ASP A 49 12.87 -2.22 -3.09
CA ASP A 49 13.82 -1.43 -3.91
C ASP A 49 13.37 0.02 -4.13
N SER A 50 12.08 0.32 -4.02
CA SER A 50 11.53 1.68 -4.09
C SER A 50 11.92 2.58 -2.92
N GLY A 51 12.60 2.06 -1.90
CA GLY A 51 12.98 2.82 -0.71
C GLY A 51 11.85 3.00 0.30
N THR A 52 10.70 2.37 0.10
CA THR A 52 9.53 2.53 0.95
C THR A 52 9.70 1.86 2.31
N SER A 53 9.39 2.59 3.39
CA SER A 53 9.29 2.09 4.76
C SER A 53 7.93 2.42 5.35
N VAL A 54 7.54 1.77 6.44
CA VAL A 54 6.27 2.09 7.13
C VAL A 54 6.25 3.55 7.59
N LEU A 55 7.36 4.05 8.13
CA LEU A 55 7.46 5.46 8.55
C LEU A 55 7.37 6.42 7.36
N GLY A 56 7.99 6.07 6.24
CA GLY A 56 7.92 6.84 4.98
C GLY A 56 6.48 6.96 4.46
N LEU A 57 5.70 5.88 4.53
CA LEU A 57 4.28 5.92 4.17
C LEU A 57 3.48 6.86 5.08
N VAL A 58 3.73 6.83 6.39
CA VAL A 58 3.06 7.74 7.35
C VAL A 58 3.40 9.20 7.07
N GLN A 59 4.69 9.51 6.78
CA GLN A 59 5.11 10.85 6.41
C GLN A 59 4.46 11.32 5.11
N HIS A 60 4.51 10.51 4.07
CA HIS A 60 3.92 10.81 2.77
C HIS A 60 2.42 11.09 2.88
N LEU A 61 1.68 10.28 3.63
CA LEU A 61 0.25 10.50 3.82
C LEU A 61 -0.06 11.77 4.62
N ALA A 62 0.78 12.16 5.58
CA ALA A 62 0.62 13.44 6.25
C ALA A 62 0.73 14.63 5.29
N GLU A 63 1.66 14.54 4.33
CA GLU A 63 1.84 15.56 3.29
C GLU A 63 0.70 15.53 2.28
N THR A 64 0.24 14.34 1.89
CA THR A 64 -0.92 14.15 1.03
C THR A 64 -2.18 14.79 1.60
N GLU A 65 -2.45 14.64 2.90
CA GLU A 65 -3.57 15.29 3.59
C GLU A 65 -3.49 16.82 3.50
N ARG A 66 -2.32 17.39 3.81
CA ARG A 66 -2.11 18.85 3.77
C ARG A 66 -2.19 19.41 2.36
N TYR A 67 -1.68 18.66 1.38
CA TYR A 67 -1.72 19.08 -0.02
C TYR A 67 -3.15 19.14 -0.54
N TRP A 68 -3.92 18.06 -0.37
CA TRP A 68 -5.24 17.97 -0.97
C TRP A 68 -6.31 18.74 -0.20
N PHE A 69 -6.37 18.60 1.12
CA PHE A 69 -7.39 19.26 1.92
C PHE A 69 -6.97 20.62 2.46
N GLY A 70 -5.68 20.83 2.74
CA GLY A 70 -5.17 22.13 3.14
C GLY A 70 -4.99 23.07 1.96
N TYR A 71 -4.09 22.71 1.04
CA TYR A 71 -3.74 23.61 -0.08
C TYR A 71 -4.84 23.66 -1.15
N HIS A 72 -5.18 22.54 -1.78
CA HIS A 72 -6.14 22.57 -2.88
C HIS A 72 -7.56 22.91 -2.45
N LEU A 73 -8.08 22.26 -1.39
CA LEU A 73 -9.47 22.42 -0.99
C LEU A 73 -9.73 23.80 -0.38
N VAL A 74 -8.91 24.27 0.56
CA VAL A 74 -9.17 25.49 1.32
C VAL A 74 -8.16 26.63 1.09
N GLY A 75 -7.14 26.45 0.23
CA GLY A 75 -6.17 27.49 -0.14
C GLY A 75 -5.15 27.80 0.95
N ALA A 76 -4.84 26.88 1.84
CA ALA A 76 -3.78 27.06 2.83
C ALA A 76 -2.42 27.21 2.14
N ALA A 77 -1.45 27.83 2.82
CA ALA A 77 -0.10 27.97 2.30
C ALA A 77 0.56 26.60 2.05
N TRP A 78 1.26 26.49 0.93
CA TRP A 78 1.99 25.29 0.54
C TRP A 78 3.41 25.67 0.13
N ASP A 79 4.38 24.91 0.61
CA ASP A 79 5.76 25.01 0.19
C ASP A 79 5.96 24.21 -1.10
N ALA A 80 6.12 24.91 -2.23
CA ALA A 80 6.28 24.30 -3.55
C ALA A 80 7.61 23.53 -3.70
N ASP A 81 8.62 23.88 -2.89
CA ASP A 81 9.93 23.22 -2.89
C ASP A 81 9.95 21.95 -2.03
N ARG A 82 8.82 21.62 -1.40
CA ARG A 82 8.70 20.43 -0.56
C ARG A 82 8.66 19.18 -1.40
N GLU A 83 9.69 18.36 -1.28
CA GLU A 83 9.75 17.06 -1.94
C GLU A 83 8.77 16.06 -1.31
N TYR A 84 7.95 15.42 -2.16
CA TYR A 84 7.17 14.24 -1.79
C TYR A 84 8.10 13.03 -1.69
N CYS A 85 8.75 12.85 -0.56
CA CYS A 85 9.74 11.81 -0.38
C CYS A 85 9.28 10.75 0.64
N MET A 86 9.45 9.48 0.28
CA MET A 86 9.26 8.36 1.22
C MET A 86 10.42 8.22 2.22
N ALA A 87 11.54 8.93 1.99
CA ALA A 87 12.67 8.92 2.89
C ALA A 87 12.44 9.87 4.08
N VAL A 88 12.49 9.31 5.29
CA VAL A 88 12.39 10.11 6.52
C VAL A 88 13.78 10.43 7.04
N SER A 89 14.07 11.71 7.24
CA SER A 89 15.35 12.16 7.81
C SER A 89 15.67 11.42 9.12
N ALA A 90 16.93 11.00 9.27
CA ALA A 90 17.40 10.33 10.47
C ALA A 90 17.20 11.15 11.75
N ASN A 91 17.24 12.49 11.61
CA ASN A 91 17.08 13.43 12.73
C ASN A 91 15.62 13.68 13.11
N ARG A 92 14.65 13.21 12.32
CA ARG A 92 13.23 13.38 12.62
C ARG A 92 12.75 12.24 13.51
N ALA A 93 12.28 12.54 14.72
CA ALA A 93 11.79 11.50 15.62
C ALA A 93 10.55 10.80 15.05
N VAL A 94 10.45 9.49 15.25
CA VAL A 94 9.29 8.68 14.82
C VAL A 94 7.98 9.22 15.39
N ALA A 95 8.00 9.55 16.68
CA ALA A 95 6.83 10.11 17.36
C ALA A 95 6.34 11.43 16.72
N ASP A 96 7.26 12.24 16.18
CA ASP A 96 6.91 13.49 15.50
C ASP A 96 6.22 13.22 14.15
N VAL A 97 6.71 12.24 13.38
CA VAL A 97 6.07 11.84 12.11
C VAL A 97 4.66 11.32 12.34
N GLN A 98 4.48 10.48 13.35
CA GLN A 98 3.15 9.95 13.70
C GLN A 98 2.20 11.02 14.21
N ARG A 99 2.70 11.95 15.04
CA ARG A 99 1.92 13.09 15.53
C ARG A 99 1.50 14.01 14.39
N ASP A 100 2.41 14.28 13.47
CA ASP A 100 2.15 15.11 12.28
C ASP A 100 1.06 14.53 11.39
N TYR A 101 1.04 13.20 11.20
CA TYR A 101 -0.03 12.58 10.42
C TYR A 101 -1.37 12.67 11.13
N ARG A 102 -1.43 12.43 12.45
CA ARG A 102 -2.68 12.62 13.21
C ARG A 102 -3.18 14.07 13.14
N ALA A 103 -2.27 15.04 13.27
CA ALA A 103 -2.64 16.46 13.15
C ALA A 103 -3.15 16.79 11.74
N ALA A 104 -2.51 16.28 10.68
CA ALA A 104 -2.95 16.47 9.30
C ALA A 104 -4.35 15.87 9.06
N ILE A 105 -4.65 14.69 9.63
CA ILE A 105 -5.98 14.07 9.60
C ILE A 105 -7.03 14.97 10.25
N GLU A 106 -6.75 15.50 11.44
CA GLU A 106 -7.67 16.40 12.15
C GLU A 106 -7.93 17.70 11.37
N ASP A 107 -6.86 18.29 10.79
CA ASP A 107 -6.98 19.48 9.97
C ASP A 107 -7.83 19.22 8.72
N SER A 108 -7.59 18.12 8.03
CA SER A 108 -8.37 17.69 6.87
C SER A 108 -9.83 17.45 7.22
N HIS A 109 -10.08 16.80 8.36
CA HIS A 109 -11.44 16.56 8.85
C HIS A 109 -12.20 17.85 9.09
N ARG A 110 -11.54 18.85 9.73
CA ARG A 110 -12.12 20.18 9.92
C ARG A 110 -12.40 20.88 8.61
N ALA A 111 -11.44 20.84 7.65
CA ALA A 111 -11.60 21.47 6.34
C ALA A 111 -12.78 20.86 5.57
N ILE A 112 -12.87 19.52 5.51
CA ILE A 112 -13.95 18.80 4.83
C ILE A 112 -15.32 19.16 5.46
N ARG A 113 -15.40 19.17 6.80
CA ARG A 113 -16.65 19.52 7.51
C ARG A 113 -17.04 20.98 7.33
N ALA A 114 -16.07 21.89 7.30
CA ALA A 114 -16.33 23.31 7.08
C ALA A 114 -16.87 23.59 5.66
N VAL A 115 -16.35 22.90 4.65
CA VAL A 115 -16.88 22.98 3.27
C VAL A 115 -18.27 22.36 3.18
N GLY A 116 -18.47 21.16 3.73
CA GLY A 116 -19.76 20.51 3.95
C GLY A 116 -20.51 20.06 2.69
N ASP A 117 -20.21 20.63 1.52
CA ASP A 117 -20.87 20.34 0.23
C ASP A 117 -19.98 19.46 -0.66
N PRO A 118 -20.37 18.22 -0.98
CA PRO A 118 -19.62 17.35 -1.89
C PRO A 118 -19.39 17.93 -3.29
N GLU A 119 -20.25 18.85 -3.75
CA GLU A 119 -20.12 19.52 -5.05
C GLU A 119 -19.23 20.77 -5.00
N ALA A 120 -18.85 21.24 -3.81
CA ALA A 120 -17.94 22.38 -3.67
C ALA A 120 -16.63 22.10 -4.39
N ARG A 121 -16.14 23.11 -5.11
CA ARG A 121 -14.94 22.98 -5.90
C ARG A 121 -13.71 23.44 -5.13
N VAL A 122 -12.59 22.78 -5.34
CA VAL A 122 -11.29 23.19 -4.76
C VAL A 122 -10.98 24.65 -5.07
N VAL A 123 -10.36 25.35 -4.12
CA VAL A 123 -9.94 26.75 -4.26
C VAL A 123 -8.77 26.86 -5.23
N ILE A 124 -7.79 26.00 -5.08
CA ILE A 124 -6.60 25.93 -5.95
C ILE A 124 -6.79 24.81 -6.97
N PRO A 125 -6.76 25.10 -8.29
CA PRO A 125 -6.89 24.07 -9.32
C PRO A 125 -5.78 23.02 -9.26
N VAL A 126 -6.11 21.79 -9.65
CA VAL A 126 -5.16 20.71 -9.89
C VAL A 126 -5.01 20.57 -11.41
N ASP A 127 -3.82 20.77 -11.94
CA ASP A 127 -3.54 20.73 -13.39
C ASP A 127 -4.56 21.54 -14.22
N GLY A 128 -4.89 22.74 -13.73
CA GLY A 128 -5.86 23.63 -14.35
C GLY A 128 -7.34 23.27 -14.12
N ASN A 129 -7.64 22.17 -13.47
CA ASN A 129 -9.00 21.71 -13.21
C ASN A 129 -9.43 21.95 -11.76
N ARG A 130 -10.65 22.46 -11.58
CA ARG A 130 -11.27 22.60 -10.25
C ARG A 130 -12.15 21.37 -9.97
N HIS A 131 -11.55 20.36 -9.36
CA HIS A 131 -12.27 19.17 -8.95
C HIS A 131 -13.25 19.46 -7.80
N THR A 132 -14.26 18.60 -7.65
CA THR A 132 -15.20 18.69 -6.50
C THR A 132 -14.60 18.06 -5.26
N LEU A 133 -15.12 18.42 -4.07
CA LEU A 133 -14.76 17.74 -2.81
C LEU A 133 -15.00 16.23 -2.89
N ARG A 134 -16.11 15.81 -3.55
CA ARG A 134 -16.38 14.39 -3.81
C ARG A 134 -15.22 13.70 -4.52
N TRP A 135 -14.69 14.32 -5.57
CA TRP A 135 -13.57 13.78 -6.34
C TRP A 135 -12.31 13.69 -5.46
N VAL A 136 -11.98 14.74 -4.72
CA VAL A 136 -10.82 14.77 -3.83
C VAL A 136 -10.93 13.67 -2.75
N MET A 137 -12.09 13.51 -2.13
CA MET A 137 -12.30 12.47 -1.13
C MET A 137 -12.16 11.07 -1.72
N ALA A 138 -12.72 10.81 -2.90
CA ALA A 138 -12.58 9.53 -3.58
C ALA A 138 -11.11 9.23 -3.93
N HIS A 139 -10.38 10.23 -4.47
CA HIS A 139 -8.97 10.13 -4.80
C HIS A 139 -8.13 9.80 -3.56
N ILE A 140 -8.26 10.59 -2.49
CA ILE A 140 -7.45 10.39 -1.27
C ILE A 140 -7.82 9.11 -0.52
N THR A 141 -9.09 8.71 -0.55
CA THR A 141 -9.49 7.40 0.01
C THR A 141 -8.82 6.26 -0.75
N SER A 142 -8.79 6.32 -2.08
CA SER A 142 -8.12 5.32 -2.92
C SER A 142 -6.61 5.28 -2.67
N GLU A 143 -5.97 6.45 -2.59
CA GLU A 143 -4.54 6.60 -2.34
C GLU A 143 -4.15 6.06 -0.96
N THR A 144 -4.86 6.47 0.09
CA THR A 144 -4.63 6.00 1.45
C THR A 144 -4.86 4.49 1.57
N ALA A 145 -5.91 3.95 0.91
CA ALA A 145 -6.18 2.51 0.91
C ALA A 145 -5.08 1.72 0.20
N ARG A 146 -4.50 2.24 -0.89
CA ARG A 146 -3.35 1.65 -1.58
C ARG A 146 -2.15 1.57 -0.64
N HIS A 147 -1.84 2.67 0.05
CA HIS A 147 -0.72 2.73 0.99
C HIS A 147 -0.97 1.88 2.25
N ALA A 148 -2.21 1.72 2.69
CA ALA A 148 -2.56 0.77 3.74
C ALA A 148 -2.22 -0.69 3.32
N GLY A 149 -2.49 -1.05 2.06
CA GLY A 149 -2.08 -2.35 1.52
C GLY A 149 -0.56 -2.52 1.43
N HIS A 150 0.19 -1.49 1.07
CA HIS A 150 1.66 -1.50 1.12
C HIS A 150 2.16 -1.71 2.56
N ALA A 151 1.58 -0.99 3.52
CA ALA A 151 1.91 -1.12 4.94
C ALA A 151 1.60 -2.52 5.48
N ASP A 152 0.51 -3.18 5.01
CA ASP A 152 0.20 -4.57 5.34
C ASP A 152 1.33 -5.53 4.96
N ILE A 153 1.83 -5.40 3.72
CA ILE A 153 2.91 -6.26 3.21
C ILE A 153 4.23 -6.00 3.96
N LEU A 154 4.58 -4.73 4.17
CA LEU A 154 5.79 -4.36 4.92
C LEU A 154 5.71 -4.88 6.37
N ARG A 155 4.55 -4.75 7.01
CA ARG A 155 4.33 -5.25 8.37
C ARG A 155 4.51 -6.77 8.45
N GLU A 156 3.94 -7.52 7.51
CA GLU A 156 4.11 -8.98 7.45
C GLU A 156 5.58 -9.36 7.30
N GLN A 157 6.37 -8.62 6.53
CA GLN A 157 7.81 -8.85 6.38
C GLN A 157 8.61 -8.51 7.63
N LEU A 158 8.18 -7.50 8.41
CA LEU A 158 8.88 -7.06 9.63
C LEU A 158 8.71 -8.01 10.79
N ASP A 159 7.48 -8.44 11.07
CA ASP A 159 7.17 -9.22 12.29
C ASP A 159 6.19 -10.39 12.05
N GLY A 160 5.79 -10.65 10.80
CA GLY A 160 4.88 -11.73 10.45
C GLY A 160 3.41 -11.44 10.78
N THR A 161 3.07 -10.23 11.22
CA THR A 161 1.68 -9.86 11.55
C THR A 161 0.89 -9.63 10.27
N THR A 162 -0.25 -10.32 10.10
CA THR A 162 -1.10 -10.22 8.92
C THR A 162 -2.36 -9.39 9.18
N GLY A 163 -2.79 -8.59 8.20
CA GLY A 163 -3.91 -7.67 8.36
C GLY A 163 -5.30 -8.30 8.40
N ARG A 164 -5.55 -9.39 7.69
CA ARG A 164 -6.91 -9.89 7.49
C ARG A 164 -7.16 -11.34 7.85
N TYR A 165 -6.33 -12.25 7.41
CA TYR A 165 -6.54 -13.68 7.63
C TYR A 165 -5.20 -14.37 7.81
N ARG A 166 -5.01 -14.98 8.95
CA ARG A 166 -4.08 -16.08 9.03
C ARG A 166 -4.72 -17.21 8.26
N CYS A 167 -4.40 -17.33 6.98
CA CYS A 167 -4.61 -18.57 6.27
C CYS A 167 -3.76 -19.60 7.04
N GLU A 168 -4.38 -20.41 7.90
CA GLU A 168 -3.69 -21.54 8.51
C GLU A 168 -3.13 -22.33 7.36
N ARG A 169 -1.81 -22.37 7.25
CA ARG A 169 -1.08 -23.12 6.22
C ARG A 169 -1.23 -24.61 6.49
N ARG A 170 -2.44 -25.14 6.38
CA ARG A 170 -2.69 -26.60 6.39
C ARG A 170 -1.95 -27.33 5.28
N GLY A 171 -1.42 -26.64 4.26
CA GLY A 171 -0.78 -27.27 3.09
C GLY A 171 0.74 -27.39 3.13
N ARG A 172 1.48 -26.51 3.87
CA ARG A 172 2.96 -26.57 3.83
C ARG A 172 3.55 -27.75 4.59
N ASN A 173 2.94 -28.16 5.68
CA ASN A 173 3.39 -29.33 6.42
C ASN A 173 3.17 -30.65 5.67
N LEU A 174 2.16 -30.72 4.80
CA LEU A 174 1.90 -31.92 3.98
C LEU A 174 2.93 -32.06 2.83
N ILE A 175 3.39 -30.97 2.25
CA ILE A 175 4.40 -31.00 1.18
C ILE A 175 5.78 -31.31 1.79
N GLN A 176 6.15 -30.69 2.91
CA GLN A 176 7.40 -31.02 3.60
C GLN A 176 7.38 -32.43 4.22
N ALA A 177 6.25 -32.86 4.76
CA ALA A 177 6.10 -34.23 5.23
C ALA A 177 6.17 -35.26 4.07
N ARG A 178 5.63 -34.95 2.89
CA ARG A 178 5.78 -35.82 1.70
C ARG A 178 7.20 -35.84 1.18
N ILE A 179 7.93 -34.71 1.18
CA ILE A 179 9.34 -34.64 0.80
C ILE A 179 10.20 -35.42 1.81
N ALA A 180 9.92 -35.33 3.12
CA ALA A 180 10.62 -36.09 4.14
C ALA A 180 10.32 -37.61 4.06
N MET A 181 9.07 -37.99 3.77
CA MET A 181 8.69 -39.41 3.59
C MET A 181 9.32 -40.05 2.32
N THR A 182 9.50 -39.24 1.26
CA THR A 182 10.19 -39.76 0.05
C THR A 182 11.71 -39.81 0.25
N ALA A 183 12.30 -38.99 1.12
CA ALA A 183 13.72 -39.04 1.44
C ALA A 183 14.11 -40.21 2.35
N THR A 184 13.23 -40.68 3.23
CA THR A 184 13.48 -41.83 4.11
C THR A 184 13.24 -43.20 3.44
N SER A 185 12.52 -43.22 2.31
CA SER A 185 12.29 -44.48 1.52
C SER A 185 13.43 -44.81 0.55
N SER A 186 14.43 -43.94 0.38
CA SER A 186 15.51 -44.14 -0.60
C SER A 186 16.83 -44.67 -0.03
N GLN A 187 16.87 -45.12 1.23
CA GLN A 187 18.07 -45.73 1.83
C GLN A 187 18.13 -47.27 1.71
N GLY A 188 17.35 -47.84 0.83
CA GLY A 188 17.45 -49.25 0.55
C GLY A 188 17.10 -49.53 -0.92
N GLU A 189 18.07 -49.42 -1.76
CA GLU A 189 18.29 -50.09 -3.02
C GLU A 189 18.91 -49.17 -4.08
N ASN A 190 20.16 -49.52 -4.36
CA ASN A 190 20.97 -48.95 -5.43
C ASN A 190 20.40 -49.43 -6.78
N LYS A 191 19.52 -48.64 -7.44
CA LYS A 191 19.28 -48.75 -8.89
C LYS A 191 19.08 -47.37 -9.49
N MET A 192 20.00 -47.04 -10.34
CA MET A 192 20.13 -45.87 -11.18
C MET A 192 18.84 -45.60 -11.97
N CYS A 193 18.10 -44.57 -11.60
CA CYS A 193 17.01 -44.04 -12.41
C CYS A 193 17.36 -42.63 -12.85
N THR A 194 17.99 -42.52 -14.03
CA THR A 194 18.29 -41.25 -14.70
C THR A 194 16.99 -40.70 -15.29
N VAL A 195 16.31 -39.87 -14.56
CA VAL A 195 15.16 -39.11 -15.10
C VAL A 195 15.67 -37.95 -15.93
N LYS A 196 15.41 -38.00 -17.23
CA LYS A 196 15.76 -36.93 -18.19
C LYS A 196 15.04 -35.63 -17.82
N LEU A 197 15.80 -34.69 -17.25
CA LEU A 197 15.36 -33.34 -16.89
C LEU A 197 15.27 -32.38 -18.10
N SER A 198 15.39 -32.88 -19.32
CA SER A 198 15.53 -32.10 -20.55
C SER A 198 14.18 -31.61 -21.14
N THR A 199 13.06 -32.28 -20.81
CA THR A 199 11.79 -32.01 -21.51
C THR A 199 10.96 -30.89 -20.88
N VAL A 200 11.14 -30.62 -19.59
CA VAL A 200 10.35 -29.59 -18.89
C VAL A 200 10.90 -28.17 -19.13
N LYS A 201 12.24 -28.02 -19.31
CA LYS A 201 12.85 -26.72 -19.60
C LYS A 201 12.56 -26.21 -21.02
N ALA A 202 12.38 -27.10 -21.99
CA ALA A 202 12.06 -26.73 -23.37
C ALA A 202 10.64 -26.19 -23.54
N THR A 203 9.67 -26.75 -22.81
CA THR A 203 8.26 -26.34 -22.91
C THR A 203 7.97 -24.99 -22.25
N MET A 204 8.69 -24.64 -21.17
CA MET A 204 8.59 -23.32 -20.54
C MET A 204 9.24 -22.22 -21.36
N ALA A 205 10.38 -22.47 -21.99
CA ALA A 205 11.09 -21.49 -22.82
C ALA A 205 10.31 -21.13 -24.11
N MET A 206 9.57 -22.08 -24.69
CA MET A 206 8.72 -21.81 -25.89
C MET A 206 7.48 -20.99 -25.54
N ARG A 207 6.85 -21.20 -24.38
CA ARG A 207 5.68 -20.40 -23.96
C ARG A 207 6.04 -18.95 -23.64
N THR A 208 7.19 -18.69 -23.05
CA THR A 208 7.66 -17.33 -22.76
C THR A 208 8.02 -16.54 -24.02
N LYS A 209 8.64 -17.19 -25.03
CA LYS A 209 8.96 -16.54 -26.32
C LYS A 209 7.70 -16.21 -27.14
N ALA A 210 6.68 -17.05 -27.12
CA ALA A 210 5.41 -16.80 -27.82
C ALA A 210 4.63 -15.64 -27.18
N MET A 211 4.70 -15.48 -25.86
CA MET A 211 4.04 -14.39 -25.14
C MET A 211 4.72 -13.03 -25.37
N ILE A 212 6.05 -13.01 -25.45
CA ILE A 212 6.84 -11.80 -25.74
C ILE A 212 6.66 -11.36 -27.20
N ALA A 213 6.56 -12.27 -28.15
CA ALA A 213 6.33 -11.94 -29.56
C ALA A 213 4.93 -11.36 -29.79
N SER A 214 3.90 -11.80 -29.04
CA SER A 214 2.55 -11.23 -29.14
C SER A 214 2.43 -9.85 -28.50
N MET A 215 3.28 -9.49 -27.53
CA MET A 215 3.32 -8.14 -26.93
C MET A 215 4.10 -7.12 -27.78
N MET A 216 4.98 -7.54 -28.66
CA MET A 216 5.79 -6.63 -29.49
C MET A 216 5.06 -6.12 -30.76
N VAL A 217 3.98 -6.72 -31.16
CA VAL A 217 3.19 -6.30 -32.34
C VAL A 217 2.17 -5.19 -32.01
N GLY A 218 1.90 -4.91 -30.72
CA GLY A 218 0.93 -3.90 -30.26
C GLY A 218 1.50 -2.53 -29.88
N LEU A 219 2.82 -2.28 -29.97
CA LEU A 219 3.50 -1.08 -29.43
C LEU A 219 4.05 -0.14 -30.52
N HIS A 220 3.22 0.19 -31.49
CA HIS A 220 3.49 1.33 -32.40
C HIS A 220 2.33 2.32 -32.34
N SER A 221 1.98 2.82 -31.21
CA SER A 221 1.33 4.12 -31.01
C SER A 221 0.77 4.21 -29.58
N LEU A 222 1.58 4.69 -28.68
CA LEU A 222 1.13 5.48 -27.50
C LEU A 222 2.37 5.95 -26.74
N ARG A 223 2.78 7.18 -27.01
CA ARG A 223 3.59 7.93 -26.04
C ARG A 223 2.68 8.24 -24.87
N VAL A 224 2.77 7.44 -23.81
CA VAL A 224 2.18 7.80 -22.53
C VAL A 224 3.27 8.52 -21.74
N VAL A 225 3.07 9.80 -21.56
CA VAL A 225 3.79 10.61 -20.57
C VAL A 225 3.37 10.07 -19.20
N CYS A 226 4.26 9.34 -18.54
CA CYS A 226 4.08 8.94 -17.16
C CYS A 226 4.48 10.13 -16.29
N VAL A 227 3.52 10.99 -15.93
CA VAL A 227 3.69 11.95 -14.85
C VAL A 227 3.33 11.20 -13.57
N LEU A 228 4.35 10.94 -12.78
CA LEU A 228 4.21 10.47 -11.39
C LEU A 228 3.53 11.59 -10.57
N VAL A 229 2.35 11.35 -10.09
CA VAL A 229 1.73 12.06 -8.97
C VAL A 229 1.58 11.09 -7.81
#